data_dfb4e455963024f4ad0659eb779f9712
#
_entry.id   dfb4e455963024f4ad0659eb779f9712
#
_cell.length_a   1.000
_cell.length_b   1.000
_cell.length_c   1.000
_cell.angle_alpha   90.00
_cell.angle_beta   90.00
_cell.angle_gamma   90.00
#
_symmetry.space_group_name_H-M   'P 1'
#
loop_
_entity.id
_entity.type
_entity.pdbx_description
1 polymer ?
#
loop_
_entity_poly.entity_id
_entity_poly.type
_entity_poly.pdbx_seq_one_letter_code
_entity_poly.pdbx_strand_id
1 'polypeptide(L)'
;HEPKEAMVLAMKRAVPTVAASAATTVIGFLALMFMRFGIGSDLGIHLAKGVVLSFLSVMVFLPALTLASYKRVEKSQHKNFVPSFNKVSRVLMKIRIPFLILALAIVIPSYLAQSNTNFLYGMGAASAKTRAGQDTVLIEEAFGRENPLVLLVPREDSGKEAELSGRLESIPHITSVISYATAVGAEIPPQYVPQEVYDQFYSDHYTRIVLYTDAADESEQTFEMVQAVLDTAKEHYGTCYLTGQSAALFDMRNVVEVDTGIVNLAAVIGIFLVILITFRSITMPIFLVFSIETAIWINLSIAYFTDNTLSFIGYLIISTVQLGATVDYAILLSNHYLEDRKIMPKKEAMLKALSENLSAILVSAGILAAAGFTLASTSGNQIVSELGALLGRGTILSFVMVVCALPALLLIFDKVIEKTTIKSGFYKHKRRENRGA
;
A
#
# COMPACT_ATOMS: atom_id res chain seq x y z
N HIS A 1 -33.42 -29.98 -8.51
CA HIS A 1 -32.15 -30.21 -9.26
C HIS A 1 -31.35 -31.29 -8.55
N GLU A 2 -30.79 -32.23 -9.31
CA GLU A 2 -29.78 -33.11 -8.74
C GLU A 2 -28.58 -32.29 -8.24
N PRO A 3 -27.90 -32.71 -7.16
CA PRO A 3 -26.78 -31.95 -6.57
C PRO A 3 -25.69 -31.58 -7.57
N LYS A 4 -25.43 -32.43 -8.56
CA LYS A 4 -24.46 -32.15 -9.64
C LYS A 4 -24.93 -31.05 -10.57
N GLU A 5 -26.21 -31.05 -11.00
CA GLU A 5 -26.76 -30.01 -11.85
C GLU A 5 -26.80 -28.66 -11.15
N ALA A 6 -27.18 -28.64 -9.86
CA ALA A 6 -27.15 -27.44 -9.03
C ALA A 6 -25.74 -26.85 -8.92
N MET A 7 -24.72 -27.72 -8.74
CA MET A 7 -23.32 -27.31 -8.69
C MET A 7 -22.85 -26.73 -10.03
N VAL A 8 -23.17 -27.37 -11.16
CA VAL A 8 -22.81 -26.84 -12.50
C VAL A 8 -23.45 -25.46 -12.73
N LEU A 9 -24.70 -25.27 -12.34
CA LEU A 9 -25.38 -23.97 -12.46
C LEU A 9 -24.74 -22.92 -11.55
N ALA A 10 -24.42 -23.26 -10.31
CA ALA A 10 -23.72 -22.37 -9.37
C ALA A 10 -22.36 -21.96 -9.92
N MET A 11 -21.57 -22.91 -10.42
CA MET A 11 -20.26 -22.65 -11.02
C MET A 11 -20.35 -21.72 -12.24
N LYS A 12 -21.28 -21.96 -13.17
CA LYS A 12 -21.48 -21.09 -14.34
C LYS A 12 -21.75 -19.64 -13.96
N ARG A 13 -22.42 -19.39 -12.83
CA ARG A 13 -22.71 -18.03 -12.35
C ARG A 13 -21.55 -17.44 -11.52
N ALA A 14 -20.87 -18.24 -10.71
CA ALA A 14 -19.82 -17.78 -9.83
C ALA A 14 -18.47 -17.52 -10.53
N VAL A 15 -18.09 -18.38 -11.50
CA VAL A 15 -16.79 -18.32 -12.18
C VAL A 15 -16.44 -16.93 -12.72
N PRO A 16 -17.31 -16.22 -13.46
CA PRO A 16 -16.94 -14.90 -14.00
C PRO A 16 -16.63 -13.88 -12.91
N THR A 17 -17.41 -13.86 -11.83
CA THR A 17 -17.23 -12.91 -10.73
C THR A 17 -15.98 -13.23 -9.91
N VAL A 18 -15.75 -14.51 -9.59
CA VAL A 18 -14.58 -14.95 -8.84
C VAL A 18 -13.30 -14.79 -9.68
N ALA A 19 -13.36 -15.05 -10.98
CA ALA A 19 -12.24 -14.81 -11.88
C ALA A 19 -11.88 -13.33 -12.01
N ALA A 20 -12.87 -12.44 -12.08
CA ALA A 20 -12.65 -11.01 -12.09
C ALA A 20 -12.01 -10.52 -10.79
N SER A 21 -12.51 -11.00 -9.64
CA SER A 21 -11.94 -10.70 -8.32
C SER A 21 -10.49 -11.22 -8.22
N ALA A 22 -10.22 -12.46 -8.59
CA ALA A 22 -8.87 -12.99 -8.60
C ALA A 22 -7.94 -12.20 -9.55
N ALA A 23 -8.42 -11.81 -10.73
CA ALA A 23 -7.64 -11.02 -11.68
C ALA A 23 -7.29 -9.63 -11.15
N THR A 24 -8.23 -8.93 -10.49
CA THR A 24 -7.95 -7.63 -9.86
C THR A 24 -6.89 -7.75 -8.77
N THR A 25 -6.98 -8.79 -7.95
CA THR A 25 -6.01 -9.03 -6.87
C THR A 25 -4.62 -9.39 -7.42
N VAL A 26 -4.55 -10.27 -8.43
CA VAL A 26 -3.29 -10.62 -9.11
C VAL A 26 -2.64 -9.38 -9.72
N ILE A 27 -3.41 -8.54 -10.41
CA ILE A 27 -2.88 -7.32 -11.04
C ILE A 27 -2.43 -6.31 -9.98
N GLY A 28 -3.17 -6.15 -8.88
CA GLY A 28 -2.74 -5.32 -7.75
C GLY A 28 -1.38 -5.76 -7.20
N PHE A 29 -1.16 -7.07 -7.05
CA PHE A 29 0.14 -7.59 -6.60
C PHE A 29 1.25 -7.48 -7.67
N LEU A 30 0.93 -7.73 -8.94
CA LEU A 30 1.89 -7.57 -10.02
C LEU A 30 2.32 -6.10 -10.23
N ALA A 31 1.52 -5.13 -9.81
CA ALA A 31 1.92 -3.73 -9.82
C ALA A 31 3.18 -3.47 -8.96
N LEU A 32 3.39 -4.25 -7.89
CA LEU A 32 4.61 -4.17 -7.08
C LEU A 32 5.89 -4.52 -7.87
N MET A 33 5.78 -5.23 -8.98
CA MET A 33 6.95 -5.55 -9.83
C MET A 33 7.54 -4.31 -10.54
N PHE A 34 6.80 -3.21 -10.60
CA PHE A 34 7.31 -1.94 -11.14
C PHE A 34 8.21 -1.19 -10.16
N MET A 35 8.34 -1.66 -8.90
CA MET A 35 9.33 -1.12 -7.97
C MET A 35 10.74 -1.42 -8.44
N ARG A 36 11.61 -0.42 -8.32
CA ARG A 36 13.06 -0.59 -8.49
C ARG A 36 13.68 -1.33 -7.31
N PHE A 37 13.06 -1.27 -6.15
CA PHE A 37 13.49 -1.98 -4.97
C PHE A 37 13.09 -3.47 -5.04
N GLY A 38 14.07 -4.38 -4.99
CA GLY A 38 13.89 -5.80 -5.27
C GLY A 38 12.82 -6.52 -4.45
N ILE A 39 12.55 -6.07 -3.22
CA ILE A 39 11.53 -6.65 -2.34
C ILE A 39 10.12 -6.56 -2.95
N GLY A 40 9.83 -5.50 -3.74
CA GLY A 40 8.54 -5.34 -4.39
C GLY A 40 8.27 -6.42 -5.43
N SER A 41 9.26 -6.71 -6.27
CA SER A 41 9.16 -7.78 -7.28
C SER A 41 8.96 -9.15 -6.63
N ASP A 42 9.73 -9.47 -5.60
CA ASP A 42 9.63 -10.76 -4.91
C ASP A 42 8.27 -10.93 -4.23
N LEU A 43 7.82 -9.94 -3.50
CA LEU A 43 6.50 -9.96 -2.85
C LEU A 43 5.38 -10.03 -3.89
N GLY A 44 5.44 -9.20 -4.93
CA GLY A 44 4.44 -9.15 -5.99
C GLY A 44 4.21 -10.51 -6.66
N ILE A 45 5.29 -11.19 -7.05
CA ILE A 45 5.23 -12.51 -7.69
C ILE A 45 4.69 -13.56 -6.71
N HIS A 46 5.19 -13.59 -5.47
CA HIS A 46 4.78 -14.60 -4.51
C HIS A 46 3.32 -14.47 -4.09
N LEU A 47 2.84 -13.24 -3.87
CA LEU A 47 1.44 -12.96 -3.57
C LEU A 47 0.53 -13.27 -4.76
N ALA A 48 0.92 -12.88 -5.99
CA ALA A 48 0.17 -13.20 -7.20
C ALA A 48 0.05 -14.72 -7.43
N LYS A 49 1.14 -15.49 -7.25
CA LYS A 49 1.10 -16.96 -7.29
C LYS A 49 0.12 -17.53 -6.27
N GLY A 50 0.13 -17.02 -5.04
CA GLY A 50 -0.78 -17.43 -3.99
C GLY A 50 -2.25 -17.26 -4.39
N VAL A 51 -2.60 -16.12 -4.98
CA VAL A 51 -3.97 -15.87 -5.46
C VAL A 51 -4.34 -16.78 -6.64
N VAL A 52 -3.45 -17.00 -7.60
CA VAL A 52 -3.71 -17.92 -8.72
C VAL A 52 -3.95 -19.35 -8.23
N LEU A 53 -3.10 -19.84 -7.32
CA LEU A 53 -3.26 -21.18 -6.73
C LEU A 53 -4.55 -21.28 -5.91
N SER A 54 -4.89 -20.24 -5.14
CA SER A 54 -6.15 -20.16 -4.40
C SER A 54 -7.35 -20.19 -5.34
N PHE A 55 -7.33 -19.41 -6.42
CA PHE A 55 -8.38 -19.43 -7.44
C PHE A 55 -8.56 -20.81 -8.06
N LEU A 56 -7.48 -21.47 -8.48
CA LEU A 56 -7.54 -22.82 -9.02
C LEU A 56 -8.10 -23.83 -8.01
N SER A 57 -7.67 -23.73 -6.74
CA SER A 57 -8.16 -24.57 -5.66
C SER A 57 -9.67 -24.38 -5.45
N VAL A 58 -10.15 -23.15 -5.40
CA VAL A 58 -11.58 -22.84 -5.24
C VAL A 58 -12.39 -23.34 -6.44
N MET A 59 -11.86 -23.21 -7.68
CA MET A 59 -12.59 -23.63 -8.87
C MET A 59 -12.63 -25.16 -9.05
N VAL A 60 -11.61 -25.88 -8.61
CA VAL A 60 -11.48 -27.33 -8.85
C VAL A 60 -11.82 -28.14 -7.60
N PHE A 61 -11.17 -27.79 -6.48
CA PHE A 61 -11.24 -28.61 -5.27
C PHE A 61 -12.53 -28.37 -4.46
N LEU A 62 -12.96 -27.10 -4.33
CA LEU A 62 -14.15 -26.78 -3.53
C LEU A 62 -15.43 -27.43 -4.05
N PRO A 63 -15.75 -27.42 -5.35
CA PRO A 63 -16.93 -28.11 -5.89
C PRO A 63 -16.87 -29.62 -5.68
N ALA A 64 -15.72 -30.23 -5.89
CA ALA A 64 -15.52 -31.67 -5.67
C ALA A 64 -15.74 -32.04 -4.18
N LEU A 65 -15.16 -31.29 -3.26
CA LEU A 65 -15.31 -31.49 -1.82
C LEU A 65 -16.76 -31.27 -1.37
N THR A 66 -17.41 -30.25 -1.89
CA THR A 66 -18.82 -29.95 -1.58
C THR A 66 -19.73 -31.09 -2.03
N LEU A 67 -19.53 -31.60 -3.25
CA LEU A 67 -20.31 -32.75 -3.77
C LEU A 67 -20.02 -34.04 -2.97
N ALA A 68 -18.78 -34.28 -2.58
CA ALA A 68 -18.42 -35.43 -1.77
C ALA A 68 -19.02 -35.35 -0.35
N SER A 69 -19.12 -34.15 0.20
CA SER A 69 -19.61 -33.91 1.57
C SER A 69 -21.08 -33.54 1.65
N TYR A 70 -21.78 -33.42 0.52
CA TYR A 70 -23.12 -32.85 0.41
C TYR A 70 -24.11 -33.47 1.40
N LYS A 71 -24.14 -34.83 1.54
CA LYS A 71 -25.04 -35.53 2.48
C LYS A 71 -24.76 -35.19 3.96
N ARG A 72 -23.50 -34.91 4.32
CA ARG A 72 -23.12 -34.49 5.67
C ARG A 72 -23.53 -33.05 5.94
N VAL A 73 -23.31 -32.17 4.97
CA VAL A 73 -23.70 -30.76 5.02
C VAL A 73 -25.21 -30.62 5.15
N GLU A 74 -25.99 -31.38 4.40
CA GLU A 74 -27.46 -31.40 4.47
C GLU A 74 -27.98 -31.85 5.85
N LYS A 75 -27.36 -32.88 6.43
CA LYS A 75 -27.72 -33.36 7.78
C LYS A 75 -27.34 -32.41 8.90
N SER A 76 -26.34 -31.54 8.68
CA SER A 76 -25.86 -30.58 9.67
C SER A 76 -26.45 -29.18 9.51
N GLN A 77 -27.49 -29.02 8.68
CA GLN A 77 -28.17 -27.73 8.52
C GLN A 77 -28.83 -27.30 9.84
N HIS A 78 -28.30 -26.24 10.43
CA HIS A 78 -28.90 -25.56 11.56
C HIS A 78 -29.62 -24.29 11.08
N LYS A 79 -30.50 -23.73 11.91
CA LYS A 79 -31.07 -22.40 11.67
C LYS A 79 -29.96 -21.40 11.44
N ASN A 80 -30.09 -20.59 10.39
CA ASN A 80 -29.11 -19.57 10.07
C ASN A 80 -28.85 -18.71 11.30
N PHE A 81 -27.62 -18.75 11.84
CA PHE A 81 -27.17 -17.84 12.90
C PHE A 81 -27.11 -16.39 12.43
N VAL A 82 -26.90 -16.21 11.15
CA VAL A 82 -26.83 -14.88 10.55
C VAL A 82 -28.24 -14.38 10.27
N PRO A 83 -28.71 -13.34 10.99
CA PRO A 83 -30.03 -12.80 10.76
C PRO A 83 -30.16 -12.22 9.34
N SER A 84 -31.38 -12.19 8.79
CA SER A 84 -31.63 -11.53 7.52
C SER A 84 -31.25 -10.05 7.64
N PHE A 85 -30.29 -9.59 6.82
CA PHE A 85 -29.82 -8.18 6.84
C PHE A 85 -30.81 -7.18 6.24
N ASN A 86 -32.04 -7.55 5.98
CA ASN A 86 -33.08 -6.68 5.42
C ASN A 86 -33.31 -5.38 6.23
N LYS A 87 -33.22 -5.46 7.57
CA LYS A 87 -33.34 -4.26 8.43
C LYS A 87 -32.10 -3.38 8.28
N VAL A 88 -30.90 -3.99 8.32
CA VAL A 88 -29.61 -3.30 8.18
C VAL A 88 -29.51 -2.63 6.81
N SER A 89 -29.82 -3.35 5.73
CA SER A 89 -29.81 -2.81 4.37
C SER A 89 -30.75 -1.62 4.19
N ARG A 90 -31.93 -1.62 4.86
CA ARG A 90 -32.82 -0.47 4.87
C ARG A 90 -32.22 0.73 5.60
N VAL A 91 -31.50 0.51 6.70
CA VAL A 91 -30.78 1.58 7.42
C VAL A 91 -29.67 2.15 6.55
N LEU A 92 -28.82 1.28 5.96
CA LEU A 92 -27.76 1.68 5.03
C LEU A 92 -28.32 2.51 3.87
N MET A 93 -29.46 2.10 3.32
CA MET A 93 -30.14 2.86 2.26
C MET A 93 -30.64 4.23 2.72
N LYS A 94 -30.94 4.44 4.01
CA LYS A 94 -31.31 5.74 4.55
C LYS A 94 -30.11 6.65 4.76
N ILE A 95 -29.02 6.12 5.31
CA ILE A 95 -27.82 6.89 5.66
C ILE A 95 -26.85 7.09 4.49
N ARG A 96 -27.07 6.48 3.33
CA ARG A 96 -26.13 6.48 2.18
C ARG A 96 -25.74 7.88 1.70
N ILE A 97 -26.70 8.84 1.67
CA ILE A 97 -26.42 10.21 1.20
C ILE A 97 -25.62 11.01 2.25
N PRO A 98 -26.03 11.09 3.53
CA PRO A 98 -25.20 11.68 4.57
C PRO A 98 -23.80 11.08 4.63
N PHE A 99 -23.68 9.75 4.49
CA PHE A 99 -22.38 9.09 4.52
C PHE A 99 -21.51 9.42 3.29
N LEU A 100 -22.09 9.51 2.09
CA LEU A 100 -21.36 9.94 0.90
C LEU A 100 -20.87 11.39 1.04
N ILE A 101 -21.67 12.29 1.58
CA ILE A 101 -21.27 13.69 1.84
C ILE A 101 -20.09 13.71 2.83
N LEU A 102 -20.17 12.94 3.91
CA LEU A 102 -19.08 12.80 4.87
C LEU A 102 -17.81 12.26 4.22
N ALA A 103 -17.93 11.19 3.42
CA ALA A 103 -16.80 10.61 2.69
C ALA A 103 -16.13 11.63 1.74
N LEU A 104 -16.93 12.39 0.99
CA LEU A 104 -16.43 13.45 0.10
C LEU A 104 -15.77 14.61 0.87
N ALA A 105 -16.24 14.93 2.06
CA ALA A 105 -15.63 15.95 2.92
C ALA A 105 -14.28 15.48 3.49
N ILE A 106 -14.14 14.18 3.78
CA ILE A 106 -12.94 13.60 4.39
C ILE A 106 -11.87 13.24 3.33
N VAL A 107 -12.25 12.98 2.09
CA VAL A 107 -11.33 12.47 1.05
C VAL A 107 -10.14 13.41 0.80
N ILE A 108 -10.38 14.73 0.68
CA ILE A 108 -9.32 15.70 0.44
C ILE A 108 -8.38 15.85 1.65
N PRO A 109 -8.88 16.07 2.89
CA PRO A 109 -8.02 16.06 4.08
C PRO A 109 -7.21 14.78 4.24
N SER A 110 -7.81 13.61 3.98
CA SER A 110 -7.11 12.32 4.09
C SER A 110 -6.03 12.15 3.03
N TYR A 111 -6.30 12.59 1.80
CA TYR A 111 -5.29 12.57 0.73
C TYR A 111 -4.10 13.46 1.07
N LEU A 112 -4.34 14.69 1.54
CA LEU A 112 -3.28 15.60 1.93
C LEU A 112 -2.50 15.10 3.17
N ALA A 113 -3.20 14.55 4.16
CA ALA A 113 -2.57 14.03 5.36
C ALA A 113 -1.69 12.81 5.04
N GLN A 114 -2.16 11.87 4.21
CA GLN A 114 -1.36 10.70 3.84
C GLN A 114 -0.12 11.08 3.01
N SER A 115 -0.18 12.16 2.22
CA SER A 115 0.95 12.65 1.43
C SER A 115 2.02 13.34 2.29
N ASN A 116 1.66 13.76 3.52
CA ASN A 116 2.58 14.37 4.49
C ASN A 116 2.91 13.44 5.66
N THR A 117 2.67 12.14 5.52
CA THR A 117 3.04 11.16 6.53
C THR A 117 4.55 10.92 6.49
N ASN A 118 5.20 10.92 7.66
CA ASN A 118 6.62 10.60 7.76
C ASN A 118 6.86 9.10 7.59
N PHE A 119 7.86 8.76 6.79
CA PHE A 119 8.22 7.37 6.52
C PHE A 119 9.54 7.00 7.21
N LEU A 120 9.60 5.75 7.66
CA LEU A 120 10.82 5.07 8.05
C LEU A 120 11.32 4.24 6.85
N TYR A 121 12.53 4.53 6.39
CA TYR A 121 13.17 3.84 5.27
C TYR A 121 14.06 2.71 5.74
N GLY A 122 14.62 2.82 6.94
CA GLY A 122 15.38 1.76 7.60
C GLY A 122 14.52 0.73 8.31
N MET A 123 15.18 -0.16 9.03
CA MET A 123 14.49 -1.14 9.90
C MET A 123 13.98 -0.51 11.20
N GLY A 124 14.18 0.80 11.38
CA GLY A 124 13.91 1.53 12.59
C GLY A 124 14.97 1.26 13.67
N ALA A 125 15.01 2.09 14.70
CA ALA A 125 15.81 1.80 15.87
C ALA A 125 15.35 0.49 16.52
N ALA A 126 16.28 -0.32 17.01
CA ALA A 126 15.94 -1.54 17.74
C ALA A 126 14.97 -1.19 18.88
N SER A 127 13.84 -1.91 18.96
CA SER A 127 12.83 -1.61 19.97
C SER A 127 13.46 -1.56 21.36
N ALA A 128 13.21 -0.50 22.12
CA ALA A 128 13.67 -0.35 23.52
C ALA A 128 13.20 -1.50 24.45
N LYS A 129 12.31 -2.37 23.97
CA LYS A 129 11.89 -3.59 24.66
C LYS A 129 12.83 -4.77 24.44
N THR A 130 13.71 -4.71 23.43
CA THR A 130 14.72 -5.73 23.18
C THR A 130 16.02 -5.40 23.90
N ARG A 131 16.82 -6.43 24.18
CA ARG A 131 18.15 -6.24 24.77
C ARG A 131 19.03 -5.32 23.91
N ALA A 132 19.07 -5.56 22.60
CA ALA A 132 19.86 -4.74 21.69
C ALA A 132 19.43 -3.27 21.71
N GLY A 133 18.12 -2.97 21.78
CA GLY A 133 17.65 -1.59 21.86
C GLY A 133 17.99 -0.91 23.19
N GLN A 134 17.95 -1.65 24.31
CA GLN A 134 18.39 -1.14 25.61
C GLN A 134 19.90 -0.86 25.62
N ASP A 135 20.69 -1.78 25.08
CA ASP A 135 22.15 -1.61 24.99
C ASP A 135 22.52 -0.42 24.08
N THR A 136 21.82 -0.20 22.97
CA THR A 136 21.99 0.96 22.09
C THR A 136 21.73 2.27 22.82
N VAL A 137 20.62 2.37 23.56
CA VAL A 137 20.29 3.58 24.34
C VAL A 137 21.38 3.87 25.37
N LEU A 138 21.87 2.87 26.10
CA LEU A 138 22.93 3.03 27.08
C LEU A 138 24.26 3.49 26.46
N ILE A 139 24.59 2.98 25.26
CA ILE A 139 25.79 3.39 24.51
C ILE A 139 25.64 4.84 24.04
N GLU A 140 24.49 5.20 23.48
CA GLU A 140 24.21 6.57 23.01
C GLU A 140 24.21 7.57 24.17
N GLU A 141 23.71 7.20 25.36
CA GLU A 141 23.72 8.04 26.54
C GLU A 141 25.15 8.23 27.10
N ALA A 142 26.00 7.19 27.03
CA ALA A 142 27.35 7.23 27.60
C ALA A 142 28.40 7.88 26.68
N PHE A 143 28.29 7.67 25.37
CA PHE A 143 29.30 8.07 24.37
C PHE A 143 28.81 9.09 23.36
N GLY A 144 27.53 9.41 23.36
CA GLY A 144 26.90 10.19 22.31
C GLY A 144 26.54 9.31 21.09
N ARG A 145 25.82 9.90 20.15
CA ARG A 145 25.51 9.25 18.88
C ARG A 145 26.57 9.61 17.86
N GLU A 146 27.16 8.62 17.23
CA GLU A 146 28.06 8.78 16.10
C GLU A 146 27.56 7.96 14.92
N ASN A 147 27.29 8.65 13.81
CA ASN A 147 26.84 8.04 12.57
C ASN A 147 27.87 8.39 11.49
N PRO A 148 28.75 7.44 11.08
CA PRO A 148 29.80 7.71 10.11
C PRO A 148 29.26 7.67 8.67
N LEU A 149 29.69 8.65 7.89
CA LEU A 149 29.56 8.71 6.44
C LEU A 149 30.94 8.62 5.81
N VAL A 150 31.07 7.95 4.67
CA VAL A 150 32.31 7.87 3.92
C VAL A 150 32.08 8.48 2.54
N LEU A 151 32.79 9.55 2.26
CA LEU A 151 32.80 10.25 0.99
C LEU A 151 34.06 9.85 0.20
N LEU A 152 33.85 9.42 -1.04
CA LEU A 152 34.93 9.19 -2.02
C LEU A 152 34.85 10.27 -3.09
N VAL A 153 35.99 10.96 -3.29
CA VAL A 153 36.16 11.94 -4.37
C VAL A 153 37.34 11.53 -5.24
N PRO A 154 37.41 11.94 -6.50
CA PRO A 154 38.58 11.69 -7.33
C PRO A 154 39.84 12.20 -6.66
N ARG A 155 40.93 11.45 -6.80
CA ARG A 155 42.22 11.83 -6.23
C ARG A 155 42.82 12.97 -7.04
N GLU A 156 42.95 14.13 -6.40
CA GLU A 156 43.54 15.34 -6.97
C GLU A 156 44.56 15.93 -5.97
N ASP A 157 44.71 17.28 -5.97
CA ASP A 157 45.64 17.99 -5.09
C ASP A 157 45.14 18.03 -3.62
N SER A 158 46.07 17.90 -2.66
CA SER A 158 45.79 17.96 -1.21
C SER A 158 45.22 19.31 -0.75
N GLY A 159 45.52 20.39 -1.48
CA GLY A 159 44.94 21.69 -1.20
C GLY A 159 43.43 21.73 -1.46
N LYS A 160 42.99 21.11 -2.55
CA LYS A 160 41.56 20.98 -2.88
C LYS A 160 40.82 20.07 -1.88
N GLU A 161 41.50 19.02 -1.39
CA GLU A 161 40.97 18.17 -0.33
C GLU A 161 40.79 18.93 0.98
N ALA A 162 41.76 19.78 1.34
CA ALA A 162 41.69 20.62 2.54
C ALA A 162 40.55 21.64 2.46
N GLU A 163 40.36 22.28 1.30
CA GLU A 163 39.26 23.21 1.08
C GLU A 163 37.90 22.50 1.21
N LEU A 164 37.75 21.33 0.58
CA LEU A 164 36.52 20.54 0.71
C LEU A 164 36.28 20.14 2.16
N SER A 165 37.32 19.64 2.85
CA SER A 165 37.19 19.23 4.27
C SER A 165 36.71 20.38 5.15
N GLY A 166 37.24 21.58 4.97
CA GLY A 166 36.81 22.77 5.73
C GLY A 166 35.36 23.19 5.45
N ARG A 167 34.93 23.06 4.17
CA ARG A 167 33.51 23.32 3.83
C ARG A 167 32.57 22.27 4.41
N LEU A 168 32.94 20.99 4.35
CA LEU A 168 32.16 19.89 4.93
C LEU A 168 31.99 20.04 6.44
N GLU A 169 33.03 20.49 7.15
CA GLU A 169 33.02 20.74 8.59
C GLU A 169 32.05 21.87 8.99
N SER A 170 31.74 22.79 8.07
CA SER A 170 30.79 23.87 8.29
C SER A 170 29.31 23.47 8.09
N ILE A 171 29.04 22.26 7.61
CA ILE A 171 27.67 21.75 7.42
C ILE A 171 27.08 21.41 8.79
N PRO A 172 25.84 21.84 9.11
CA PRO A 172 25.17 21.49 10.36
C PRO A 172 25.12 19.98 10.60
N HIS A 173 25.28 19.57 11.83
CA HIS A 173 25.30 18.16 12.27
C HIS A 173 26.55 17.37 11.89
N ILE A 174 27.53 17.94 11.18
CA ILE A 174 28.84 17.30 11.02
C ILE A 174 29.71 17.69 12.23
N THR A 175 30.14 16.69 12.99
CA THR A 175 30.92 16.85 14.19
C THR A 175 32.42 16.73 13.96
N SER A 176 32.82 15.96 12.95
CA SER A 176 34.24 15.75 12.61
C SER A 176 34.40 15.33 11.16
N VAL A 177 35.45 15.81 10.52
CA VAL A 177 35.87 15.42 9.16
C VAL A 177 37.28 14.86 9.23
N ILE A 178 37.43 13.59 8.87
CA ILE A 178 38.73 12.90 8.84
C ILE A 178 39.13 12.64 7.39
N SER A 179 40.08 13.41 6.94
CA SER A 179 40.73 13.28 5.63
C SER A 179 42.25 13.25 5.82
N TYR A 180 43.02 13.01 4.79
CA TYR A 180 44.47 13.15 4.89
C TYR A 180 44.86 14.58 5.30
N ALA A 181 44.21 15.58 4.73
CA ALA A 181 44.46 16.98 5.00
C ALA A 181 44.20 17.35 6.47
N THR A 182 43.14 16.77 7.12
CA THR A 182 42.80 17.07 8.51
C THR A 182 43.57 16.20 9.50
N ALA A 183 43.85 14.93 9.19
CA ALA A 183 44.49 13.99 10.11
C ALA A 183 46.02 14.04 10.10
N VAL A 184 46.61 14.27 8.92
CA VAL A 184 48.07 14.30 8.73
C VAL A 184 48.55 15.71 8.49
N GLY A 185 47.82 16.50 7.70
CA GLY A 185 48.16 17.85 7.31
C GLY A 185 48.39 17.97 5.81
N ALA A 186 47.70 18.92 5.17
CA ALA A 186 47.79 19.13 3.72
C ALA A 186 49.18 19.50 3.23
N GLU A 187 50.00 20.05 4.11
CA GLU A 187 51.40 20.50 3.82
C GLU A 187 52.41 19.33 3.87
N ILE A 188 52.02 18.17 4.41
CA ILE A 188 52.94 17.00 4.52
C ILE A 188 52.81 16.17 3.24
N PRO A 189 53.85 16.07 2.39
CA PRO A 189 53.77 15.26 1.19
C PRO A 189 53.61 13.78 1.53
N PRO A 190 52.80 13.03 0.80
CA PRO A 190 52.51 11.58 1.04
C PRO A 190 53.76 10.70 1.20
N GLN A 191 54.85 11.02 0.53
CA GLN A 191 56.08 10.26 0.59
C GLN A 191 56.81 10.24 1.96
N TYR A 192 56.41 11.13 2.89
CA TYR A 192 56.94 11.17 4.24
C TYR A 192 56.06 10.46 5.27
N VAL A 193 54.97 9.87 4.83
CA VAL A 193 54.02 9.15 5.66
C VAL A 193 54.16 7.66 5.48
N PRO A 194 54.08 6.81 6.52
CA PRO A 194 54.06 5.37 6.37
C PRO A 194 52.96 4.90 5.39
N GLN A 195 53.28 3.93 4.57
CA GLN A 195 52.35 3.43 3.54
C GLN A 195 51.01 2.99 4.15
N GLU A 196 51.04 2.36 5.32
CA GLU A 196 49.84 1.92 6.05
C GLU A 196 48.90 3.05 6.39
N VAL A 197 49.41 4.25 6.72
CA VAL A 197 48.63 5.45 6.98
C VAL A 197 48.11 6.04 5.68
N TYR A 198 48.96 6.10 4.65
CA TYR A 198 48.58 6.60 3.34
C TYR A 198 47.42 5.80 2.74
N ASP A 199 47.48 4.46 2.77
CA ASP A 199 46.46 3.56 2.25
C ASP A 199 45.10 3.67 2.97
N GLN A 200 45.07 4.33 4.12
CA GLN A 200 43.78 4.63 4.80
C GLN A 200 43.01 5.75 4.12
N PHE A 201 43.67 6.68 3.45
CA PHE A 201 43.06 7.86 2.85
C PHE A 201 42.98 7.80 1.33
N TYR A 202 43.93 7.11 0.69
CA TYR A 202 44.06 7.12 -0.76
C TYR A 202 43.98 5.72 -1.34
N SER A 203 43.25 5.61 -2.45
CA SER A 203 43.37 4.49 -3.41
C SER A 203 44.03 5.00 -4.70
N ASP A 204 44.15 4.14 -5.71
CA ASP A 204 44.70 4.53 -7.01
C ASP A 204 43.97 5.73 -7.63
N HIS A 205 42.64 5.83 -7.45
CA HIS A 205 41.80 6.81 -8.15
C HIS A 205 40.99 7.73 -7.21
N TYR A 206 40.88 7.38 -5.94
CA TYR A 206 39.97 8.09 -5.03
C TYR A 206 40.67 8.47 -3.71
N THR A 207 40.24 9.61 -3.17
CA THR A 207 40.48 10.03 -1.79
C THR A 207 39.27 9.69 -0.94
N ARG A 208 39.52 9.14 0.24
CA ARG A 208 38.51 8.79 1.24
C ARG A 208 38.45 9.85 2.32
N ILE A 209 37.29 10.42 2.52
CA ILE A 209 36.97 11.38 3.60
C ILE A 209 35.91 10.72 4.47
N VAL A 210 36.13 10.64 5.78
CA VAL A 210 35.16 10.11 6.74
C VAL A 210 34.53 11.27 7.49
N LEU A 211 33.22 11.31 7.51
CA LEU A 211 32.43 12.34 8.19
C LEU A 211 31.72 11.69 9.38
N TYR A 212 31.82 12.28 10.56
CA TYR A 212 31.02 11.88 11.71
C TYR A 212 29.91 12.90 11.93
N THR A 213 28.74 12.41 12.29
CA THR A 213 27.56 13.25 12.52
C THR A 213 26.84 12.83 13.80
N ASP A 214 26.26 13.80 14.50
CA ASP A 214 25.40 13.61 15.68
C ASP A 214 23.93 13.45 15.31
N ALA A 215 23.60 13.55 14.01
CA ALA A 215 22.24 13.36 13.52
C ALA A 215 21.76 11.92 13.67
N ALA A 216 20.46 11.76 13.82
CA ALA A 216 19.82 10.42 13.79
C ALA A 216 20.09 9.72 12.45
N ASP A 217 19.99 8.38 12.41
CA ASP A 217 20.23 7.62 11.19
C ASP A 217 19.31 8.06 10.05
N GLU A 218 18.04 8.38 10.37
CA GLU A 218 17.05 8.90 9.44
C GLU A 218 16.20 9.98 10.11
N SER A 219 16.20 11.15 9.51
CA SER A 219 15.34 12.29 9.83
C SER A 219 15.39 13.26 8.65
N GLU A 220 14.47 14.22 8.58
CA GLU A 220 14.51 15.26 7.56
C GLU A 220 15.83 16.05 7.62
N GLN A 221 16.27 16.39 8.82
CA GLN A 221 17.55 17.10 9.05
C GLN A 221 18.75 16.30 8.57
N THR A 222 18.73 14.97 8.80
CA THR A 222 19.79 14.07 8.30
C THR A 222 19.82 14.03 6.77
N PHE A 223 18.67 13.97 6.14
CA PHE A 223 18.58 13.95 4.68
C PHE A 223 18.99 15.28 4.05
N GLU A 224 18.65 16.41 4.67
CA GLU A 224 19.15 17.73 4.27
C GLU A 224 20.68 17.81 4.41
N MET A 225 21.26 17.31 5.50
CA MET A 225 22.70 17.22 5.69
C MET A 225 23.36 16.36 4.62
N VAL A 226 22.85 15.15 4.34
CA VAL A 226 23.37 14.25 3.29
C VAL A 226 23.34 14.93 1.92
N GLN A 227 22.24 15.62 1.60
CA GLN A 227 22.12 16.39 0.36
C GLN A 227 23.17 17.50 0.30
N ALA A 228 23.37 18.27 1.36
CA ALA A 228 24.36 19.33 1.44
C ALA A 228 25.79 18.80 1.27
N VAL A 229 26.13 17.65 1.86
CA VAL A 229 27.41 16.95 1.66
C VAL A 229 27.61 16.60 0.19
N LEU A 230 26.61 16.00 -0.45
CA LEU A 230 26.67 15.61 -1.85
C LEU A 230 26.83 16.81 -2.79
N ASP A 231 26.09 17.90 -2.53
CA ASP A 231 26.13 19.10 -3.35
C ASP A 231 27.50 19.81 -3.19
N THR A 232 28.00 19.95 -1.97
CA THR A 232 29.32 20.53 -1.69
C THR A 232 30.43 19.72 -2.36
N ALA A 233 30.39 18.39 -2.27
CA ALA A 233 31.37 17.54 -2.92
C ALA A 233 31.33 17.61 -4.46
N LYS A 234 30.12 17.64 -5.05
CA LYS A 234 29.92 17.77 -6.51
C LYS A 234 30.38 19.10 -7.06
N GLU A 235 30.20 20.20 -6.33
CA GLU A 235 30.71 21.52 -6.72
C GLU A 235 32.22 21.52 -6.83
N HIS A 236 32.94 20.80 -5.94
CA HIS A 236 34.38 20.74 -5.92
C HIS A 236 34.99 19.77 -6.94
N TYR A 237 34.41 18.57 -7.07
CA TYR A 237 35.00 17.46 -7.82
C TYR A 237 34.17 17.01 -9.03
N GLY A 238 32.98 17.52 -9.24
CA GLY A 238 32.07 17.10 -10.31
C GLY A 238 31.48 15.69 -10.10
N THR A 239 32.27 14.73 -9.62
CA THR A 239 31.82 13.38 -9.28
C THR A 239 32.23 13.03 -7.85
N CYS A 240 31.31 12.42 -7.11
CA CYS A 240 31.59 11.91 -5.75
C CYS A 240 30.69 10.70 -5.48
N TYR A 241 31.10 9.89 -4.52
CA TYR A 241 30.33 8.74 -4.01
C TYR A 241 30.25 8.85 -2.50
N LEU A 242 29.04 8.87 -1.97
CA LEU A 242 28.79 8.91 -0.54
C LEU A 242 28.18 7.59 -0.09
N THR A 243 28.69 7.02 0.98
CA THR A 243 28.15 5.80 1.60
C THR A 243 28.10 5.95 3.12
N GLY A 244 27.35 5.10 3.75
CA GLY A 244 27.02 5.13 5.17
C GLY A 244 25.55 4.86 5.36
N GLN A 245 25.12 4.65 6.60
CA GLN A 245 23.72 4.29 6.87
C GLN A 245 22.76 5.38 6.40
N SER A 246 22.99 6.62 6.82
CA SER A 246 22.11 7.74 6.42
C SER A 246 22.15 8.03 4.93
N ALA A 247 23.30 7.87 4.26
CA ALA A 247 23.39 8.01 2.81
C ALA A 247 22.56 6.93 2.08
N ALA A 248 22.64 5.68 2.54
CA ALA A 248 21.84 4.58 1.99
C ALA A 248 20.33 4.81 2.18
N LEU A 249 19.93 5.32 3.36
CA LEU A 249 18.53 5.64 3.64
C LEU A 249 18.02 6.83 2.83
N PHE A 250 18.87 7.83 2.59
CA PHE A 250 18.58 8.95 1.70
C PHE A 250 18.36 8.49 0.25
N ASP A 251 19.24 7.64 -0.27
CA ASP A 251 19.06 7.07 -1.61
C ASP A 251 17.79 6.23 -1.70
N MET A 252 17.51 5.44 -0.66
CA MET A 252 16.28 4.65 -0.57
C MET A 252 15.04 5.53 -0.59
N ARG A 253 15.01 6.64 0.17
CA ARG A 253 13.93 7.63 0.14
C ARG A 253 13.66 8.11 -1.29
N ASN A 254 14.71 8.56 -1.98
CA ASN A 254 14.60 9.10 -3.32
C ASN A 254 14.05 8.07 -4.33
N VAL A 255 14.45 6.81 -4.21
CA VAL A 255 13.92 5.72 -5.04
C VAL A 255 12.45 5.44 -4.70
N VAL A 256 12.11 5.36 -3.42
CA VAL A 256 10.76 5.03 -2.93
C VAL A 256 9.74 6.10 -3.30
N GLU A 257 10.10 7.38 -3.24
CA GLU A 257 9.19 8.48 -3.64
C GLU A 257 8.76 8.34 -5.11
N VAL A 258 9.69 8.01 -5.99
CA VAL A 258 9.40 7.77 -7.41
C VAL A 258 8.60 6.47 -7.60
N ASP A 259 9.03 5.41 -6.94
CA ASP A 259 8.41 4.09 -7.06
C ASP A 259 6.95 4.09 -6.57
N THR A 260 6.65 4.82 -5.52
CA THR A 260 5.29 4.95 -4.97
C THR A 260 4.30 5.46 -6.02
N GLY A 261 4.67 6.51 -6.76
CA GLY A 261 3.83 7.06 -7.82
C GLY A 261 3.60 6.06 -8.95
N ILE A 262 4.66 5.38 -9.40
CA ILE A 262 4.62 4.42 -10.51
C ILE A 262 3.78 3.19 -10.13
N VAL A 263 4.03 2.62 -8.97
CA VAL A 263 3.35 1.41 -8.49
C VAL A 263 1.85 1.66 -8.28
N ASN A 264 1.51 2.78 -7.62
CA ASN A 264 0.12 3.13 -7.37
C ASN A 264 -0.64 3.39 -8.69
N LEU A 265 -0.04 4.13 -9.62
CA LEU A 265 -0.61 4.36 -10.94
C LEU A 265 -0.81 3.05 -11.73
N ALA A 266 0.18 2.16 -11.71
CA ALA A 266 0.11 0.86 -12.38
C ALA A 266 -1.01 -0.02 -11.79
N ALA A 267 -1.16 -0.06 -10.46
CA ALA A 267 -2.21 -0.78 -9.78
C ALA A 267 -3.60 -0.24 -10.15
N VAL A 268 -3.79 1.08 -10.07
CA VAL A 268 -5.05 1.74 -10.41
C VAL A 268 -5.43 1.49 -11.86
N ILE A 269 -4.51 1.68 -12.82
CA ILE A 269 -4.75 1.44 -14.24
C ILE A 269 -5.07 -0.03 -14.48
N GLY A 270 -4.30 -0.94 -13.93
CA GLY A 270 -4.50 -2.38 -14.12
C GLY A 270 -5.86 -2.84 -13.59
N ILE A 271 -6.23 -2.44 -12.37
CA ILE A 271 -7.53 -2.77 -11.78
C ILE A 271 -8.67 -2.09 -12.53
N PHE A 272 -8.49 -0.83 -12.95
CA PHE A 272 -9.45 -0.12 -13.79
C PHE A 272 -9.77 -0.91 -15.08
N LEU A 273 -8.74 -1.40 -15.77
CA LEU A 273 -8.90 -2.19 -16.99
C LEU A 273 -9.64 -3.51 -16.75
N VAL A 274 -9.33 -4.22 -15.67
CA VAL A 274 -10.06 -5.47 -15.35
C VAL A 274 -11.53 -5.20 -15.08
N ILE A 275 -11.84 -4.17 -14.30
CA ILE A 275 -13.22 -3.80 -13.99
C ILE A 275 -13.94 -3.32 -15.26
N LEU A 276 -13.26 -2.56 -16.13
CA LEU A 276 -13.78 -2.10 -17.42
C LEU A 276 -14.20 -3.28 -18.30
N ILE A 277 -13.34 -4.29 -18.41
CA ILE A 277 -13.60 -5.50 -19.20
C ILE A 277 -14.75 -6.32 -18.58
N THR A 278 -14.74 -6.46 -17.25
CA THR A 278 -15.73 -7.25 -16.50
C THR A 278 -17.14 -6.67 -16.63
N PHE A 279 -17.30 -5.39 -16.40
CA PHE A 279 -18.60 -4.71 -16.43
C PHE A 279 -18.96 -4.15 -17.80
N ARG A 280 -17.99 -4.07 -18.71
CA ARG A 280 -18.16 -3.42 -20.03
C ARG A 280 -18.75 -2.01 -19.91
N SER A 281 -18.29 -1.28 -18.93
CA SER A 281 -18.78 0.04 -18.55
C SER A 281 -17.61 0.92 -18.13
N ILE A 282 -17.48 2.12 -18.66
CA ILE A 282 -16.44 3.07 -18.31
C ILE A 282 -16.68 3.68 -16.93
N THR A 283 -17.94 3.83 -16.53
CA THR A 283 -18.30 4.50 -15.28
C THR A 283 -18.11 3.60 -14.04
N MET A 284 -18.27 2.29 -14.20
CA MET A 284 -18.13 1.36 -13.08
C MET A 284 -16.74 1.36 -12.45
N PRO A 285 -15.64 1.25 -13.22
CA PRO A 285 -14.29 1.32 -12.65
C PRO A 285 -14.06 2.60 -11.85
N ILE A 286 -14.52 3.76 -12.34
CA ILE A 286 -14.34 5.04 -11.68
C ILE A 286 -14.92 5.01 -10.26
N PHE A 287 -16.15 4.53 -10.08
CA PHE A 287 -16.80 4.52 -8.77
C PHE A 287 -16.24 3.45 -7.83
N LEU A 288 -15.90 2.28 -8.37
CA LEU A 288 -15.33 1.20 -7.56
C LEU A 288 -13.95 1.59 -7.06
N VAL A 289 -13.05 2.01 -7.95
CA VAL A 289 -11.69 2.45 -7.60
C VAL A 289 -11.75 3.65 -6.65
N PHE A 290 -12.56 4.68 -6.94
CA PHE A 290 -12.72 5.83 -6.06
C PHE A 290 -13.14 5.45 -4.64
N SER A 291 -14.08 4.51 -4.49
CA SER A 291 -14.54 4.06 -3.17
C SER A 291 -13.44 3.38 -2.37
N ILE A 292 -12.60 2.58 -3.03
CA ILE A 292 -11.51 1.85 -2.36
C ILE A 292 -10.32 2.78 -2.10
N GLU A 293 -9.93 3.62 -3.07
CA GLU A 293 -8.87 4.62 -2.89
C GLU A 293 -9.17 5.56 -1.71
N THR A 294 -10.43 6.00 -1.59
CA THR A 294 -10.84 6.81 -0.43
C THR A 294 -10.62 6.07 0.89
N ALA A 295 -10.92 4.77 0.94
CA ALA A 295 -10.67 3.96 2.14
C ALA A 295 -9.15 3.81 2.42
N ILE A 296 -8.32 3.68 1.38
CA ILE A 296 -6.87 3.62 1.49
C ILE A 296 -6.31 4.93 2.03
N TRP A 297 -6.72 6.08 1.48
CA TRP A 297 -6.27 7.39 1.94
C TRP A 297 -6.66 7.67 3.40
N ILE A 298 -7.89 7.30 3.80
CA ILE A 298 -8.31 7.38 5.22
C ILE A 298 -7.45 6.47 6.09
N ASN A 299 -7.17 5.24 5.65
CA ASN A 299 -6.35 4.30 6.40
C ASN A 299 -4.92 4.82 6.64
N LEU A 300 -4.30 5.35 5.62
CA LEU A 300 -2.93 5.86 5.66
C LEU A 300 -2.83 7.20 6.39
N SER A 301 -3.84 8.08 6.27
CA SER A 301 -3.86 9.37 6.96
C SER A 301 -3.91 9.27 8.48
N ILE A 302 -4.33 8.13 9.04
CA ILE A 302 -4.37 7.93 10.49
C ILE A 302 -2.97 8.09 11.10
N ALA A 303 -1.92 7.64 10.41
CA ALA A 303 -0.55 7.78 10.88
C ALA A 303 -0.16 9.26 11.07
N TYR A 304 -0.50 10.12 10.11
CA TYR A 304 -0.29 11.56 10.19
C TYR A 304 -1.00 12.18 11.41
N PHE A 305 -2.28 11.85 11.63
CA PHE A 305 -3.07 12.40 12.75
C PHE A 305 -2.67 11.85 14.12
N THR A 306 -1.98 10.72 14.16
CA THR A 306 -1.49 10.10 15.42
C THR A 306 0.00 10.33 15.64
N ASP A 307 0.64 11.13 14.78
CA ASP A 307 2.09 11.43 14.81
C ASP A 307 2.95 10.15 14.85
N ASN A 308 2.51 9.13 14.11
CA ASN A 308 3.24 7.88 13.97
C ASN A 308 3.93 7.82 12.61
N THR A 309 5.17 7.39 12.62
CA THR A 309 5.90 7.07 11.38
C THR A 309 5.43 5.72 10.82
N LEU A 310 5.37 5.60 9.51
CA LEU A 310 5.05 4.35 8.82
C LEU A 310 6.31 3.80 8.12
N SER A 311 6.48 2.49 8.16
CA SER A 311 7.45 1.85 7.27
C SER A 311 7.07 2.10 5.81
N PHE A 312 8.01 2.55 4.97
CA PHE A 312 7.76 2.74 3.54
C PHE A 312 7.29 1.44 2.87
N ILE A 313 7.81 0.28 3.33
CA ILE A 313 7.37 -1.03 2.86
C ILE A 313 5.89 -1.25 3.18
N GLY A 314 5.49 -0.90 4.42
CA GLY A 314 4.09 -0.97 4.85
C GLY A 314 3.18 -0.12 3.98
N TYR A 315 3.57 1.11 3.72
CA TYR A 315 2.82 2.05 2.88
C TYR A 315 2.65 1.56 1.44
N LEU A 316 3.74 1.18 0.77
CA LEU A 316 3.72 0.70 -0.62
C LEU A 316 2.90 -0.57 -0.81
N ILE A 317 3.11 -1.54 0.08
CA ILE A 317 2.40 -2.81 0.00
C ILE A 317 0.91 -2.61 0.27
N ILE A 318 0.55 -1.84 1.31
CA ILE A 318 -0.85 -1.72 1.68
C ILE A 318 -1.68 -0.97 0.64
N SER A 319 -1.12 0.03 -0.04
CA SER A 319 -1.85 0.76 -1.09
C SER A 319 -2.31 -0.17 -2.21
N THR A 320 -1.43 -1.05 -2.68
CA THR A 320 -1.73 -2.01 -3.76
C THR A 320 -2.50 -3.24 -3.28
N VAL A 321 -2.11 -3.80 -2.13
CA VAL A 321 -2.76 -4.99 -1.55
C VAL A 321 -4.17 -4.68 -1.12
N GLN A 322 -4.41 -3.57 -0.43
CA GLN A 322 -5.75 -3.18 -0.01
C GLN A 322 -6.64 -2.94 -1.23
N LEU A 323 -6.14 -2.23 -2.26
CA LEU A 323 -6.89 -2.00 -3.49
C LEU A 323 -7.25 -3.33 -4.17
N GLY A 324 -6.28 -4.24 -4.34
CA GLY A 324 -6.50 -5.53 -4.98
C GLY A 324 -7.39 -6.49 -4.19
N ALA A 325 -7.21 -6.56 -2.87
CA ALA A 325 -7.90 -7.53 -2.01
C ALA A 325 -9.27 -7.08 -1.52
N THR A 326 -9.66 -5.81 -1.67
CA THR A 326 -10.95 -5.32 -1.18
C THR A 326 -11.89 -4.80 -2.27
N VAL A 327 -11.40 -4.67 -3.51
CA VAL A 327 -12.23 -4.28 -4.65
C VAL A 327 -13.27 -5.33 -5.00
N ASP A 328 -13.06 -6.59 -4.63
CA ASP A 328 -13.98 -7.70 -4.83
C ASP A 328 -15.31 -7.49 -4.10
N TYR A 329 -15.33 -6.83 -2.92
CA TYR A 329 -16.57 -6.45 -2.24
C TYR A 329 -17.42 -5.52 -3.11
N ALA A 330 -16.78 -4.54 -3.73
CA ALA A 330 -17.41 -3.60 -4.63
C ALA A 330 -17.87 -4.27 -5.92
N ILE A 331 -17.08 -5.19 -6.49
CA ILE A 331 -17.42 -5.98 -7.68
C ILE A 331 -18.66 -6.83 -7.40
N LEU A 332 -18.68 -7.54 -6.27
CA LEU A 332 -19.78 -8.42 -5.90
C LEU A 332 -21.10 -7.63 -5.75
N LEU A 333 -21.09 -6.56 -4.96
CA LEU A 333 -22.28 -5.72 -4.77
C LEU A 333 -22.77 -5.11 -6.08
N SER A 334 -21.84 -4.60 -6.89
CA SER A 334 -22.15 -3.92 -8.15
C SER A 334 -22.70 -4.89 -9.20
N ASN A 335 -22.15 -6.10 -9.28
CA ASN A 335 -22.63 -7.12 -10.21
C ASN A 335 -24.09 -7.48 -9.92
N HIS A 336 -24.42 -7.78 -8.67
CA HIS A 336 -25.80 -8.06 -8.28
C HIS A 336 -26.73 -6.86 -8.51
N TYR A 337 -26.26 -5.64 -8.21
CA TYR A 337 -27.04 -4.44 -8.52
C TYR A 337 -27.37 -4.34 -10.01
N LEU A 338 -26.38 -4.54 -10.90
CA LEU A 338 -26.60 -4.45 -12.34
C LEU A 338 -27.50 -5.57 -12.88
N GLU A 339 -27.41 -6.78 -12.33
CA GLU A 339 -28.30 -7.90 -12.68
C GLU A 339 -29.75 -7.61 -12.27
N ASP A 340 -29.97 -7.20 -11.02
CA ASP A 340 -31.29 -6.87 -10.52
C ASP A 340 -31.88 -5.62 -11.22
N ARG A 341 -31.02 -4.69 -11.62
CA ARG A 341 -31.43 -3.48 -12.34
C ARG A 341 -32.05 -3.74 -13.71
N LYS A 342 -31.80 -4.92 -14.30
CA LYS A 342 -32.45 -5.35 -15.53
C LYS A 342 -33.94 -5.70 -15.34
N ILE A 343 -34.34 -6.09 -14.14
CA ILE A 343 -35.66 -6.63 -13.83
C ILE A 343 -36.49 -5.75 -12.88
N MET A 344 -35.86 -4.79 -12.16
CA MET A 344 -36.56 -3.95 -11.18
C MET A 344 -36.02 -2.52 -11.11
N PRO A 345 -36.75 -1.59 -10.44
CA PRO A 345 -36.35 -0.21 -10.25
C PRO A 345 -35.07 -0.09 -9.42
N LYS A 346 -34.27 0.97 -9.65
CA LYS A 346 -32.93 1.15 -9.06
C LYS A 346 -32.86 1.06 -7.54
N LYS A 347 -33.87 1.60 -6.81
CA LYS A 347 -33.86 1.54 -5.33
C LYS A 347 -34.13 0.13 -4.80
N GLU A 348 -35.03 -0.61 -5.46
CA GLU A 348 -35.36 -1.99 -5.11
C GLU A 348 -34.22 -2.92 -5.46
N ALA A 349 -33.59 -2.73 -6.63
CA ALA A 349 -32.40 -3.49 -7.07
C ALA A 349 -31.24 -3.32 -6.08
N MET A 350 -30.95 -2.09 -5.64
CA MET A 350 -29.89 -1.85 -4.65
C MET A 350 -30.24 -2.44 -3.28
N LEU A 351 -31.47 -2.29 -2.83
CA LEU A 351 -31.88 -2.87 -1.53
C LEU A 351 -31.74 -4.39 -1.54
N LYS A 352 -32.14 -5.04 -2.65
CA LYS A 352 -32.03 -6.48 -2.83
C LYS A 352 -30.55 -6.89 -2.89
N ALA A 353 -29.74 -6.25 -3.73
CA ALA A 353 -28.31 -6.50 -3.83
C ALA A 353 -27.59 -6.40 -2.47
N LEU A 354 -27.89 -5.35 -1.67
CA LEU A 354 -27.37 -5.22 -0.32
C LEU A 354 -27.84 -6.35 0.60
N SER A 355 -29.13 -6.68 0.60
CA SER A 355 -29.68 -7.67 1.54
C SER A 355 -29.18 -9.09 1.28
N GLU A 356 -28.89 -9.43 0.03
CA GLU A 356 -28.40 -10.75 -0.36
C GLU A 356 -26.89 -10.89 -0.21
N ASN A 357 -26.12 -9.81 -0.42
CA ASN A 357 -24.66 -9.89 -0.44
C ASN A 357 -23.98 -9.39 0.85
N LEU A 358 -24.67 -8.62 1.69
CA LEU A 358 -24.07 -8.04 2.90
C LEU A 358 -23.44 -9.09 3.82
N SER A 359 -24.06 -10.27 3.95
CA SER A 359 -23.52 -11.38 4.72
C SER A 359 -22.20 -11.89 4.15
N ALA A 360 -22.14 -12.11 2.85
CA ALA A 360 -20.92 -12.61 2.19
C ALA A 360 -19.78 -11.60 2.29
N ILE A 361 -20.08 -10.32 2.03
CA ILE A 361 -19.08 -9.22 2.13
C ILE A 361 -18.58 -9.08 3.58
N LEU A 362 -19.48 -9.11 4.57
CA LEU A 362 -19.12 -9.01 5.99
C LEU A 362 -18.24 -10.17 6.44
N VAL A 363 -18.56 -11.40 6.04
CA VAL A 363 -17.74 -12.57 6.37
C VAL A 363 -16.36 -12.48 5.74
N SER A 364 -16.28 -12.12 4.45
CA SER A 364 -14.99 -11.97 3.76
C SER A 364 -14.15 -10.87 4.40
N ALA A 365 -14.73 -9.68 4.61
CA ALA A 365 -14.04 -8.57 5.27
C ALA A 365 -13.65 -8.92 6.73
N GLY A 366 -14.51 -9.62 7.45
CA GLY A 366 -14.25 -10.07 8.82
C GLY A 366 -13.07 -11.04 8.90
N ILE A 367 -12.99 -12.02 8.00
CA ILE A 367 -11.88 -12.98 7.94
C ILE A 367 -10.56 -12.24 7.62
N LEU A 368 -10.56 -11.36 6.62
CA LEU A 368 -9.35 -10.63 6.23
C LEU A 368 -8.91 -9.66 7.34
N ALA A 369 -9.84 -8.96 7.97
CA ALA A 369 -9.54 -8.07 9.09
C ALA A 369 -8.99 -8.85 10.30
N ALA A 370 -9.61 -9.99 10.64
CA ALA A 370 -9.13 -10.86 11.72
C ALA A 370 -7.72 -11.39 11.43
N ALA A 371 -7.45 -11.83 10.20
CA ALA A 371 -6.12 -12.26 9.78
C ALA A 371 -5.10 -11.12 9.93
N GLY A 372 -5.43 -9.90 9.49
CA GLY A 372 -4.58 -8.73 9.62
C GLY A 372 -4.27 -8.41 11.09
N PHE A 373 -5.27 -8.32 11.96
CA PHE A 373 -5.05 -8.03 13.38
C PHE A 373 -4.33 -9.17 14.12
N THR A 374 -4.55 -10.42 13.74
CA THR A 374 -3.79 -11.55 14.28
C THR A 374 -2.32 -11.42 13.91
N LEU A 375 -2.02 -11.10 12.64
CA LEU A 375 -0.65 -10.86 12.19
C LEU A 375 -0.01 -9.69 12.96
N ALA A 376 -0.75 -8.60 13.17
CA ALA A 376 -0.31 -7.45 13.94
C ALA A 376 0.05 -7.79 15.39
N SER A 377 -0.73 -8.68 16.03
CA SER A 377 -0.54 -9.02 17.45
C SER A 377 0.46 -10.13 17.69
N THR A 378 0.72 -11.01 16.72
CA THR A 378 1.59 -12.18 16.89
C THR A 378 2.98 -12.01 16.29
N SER A 379 3.16 -11.08 15.34
CA SER A 379 4.45 -10.87 14.70
C SER A 379 5.46 -10.18 15.64
N GLY A 380 6.64 -10.78 15.78
CA GLY A 380 7.78 -10.15 16.44
C GLY A 380 8.54 -9.15 15.53
N ASN A 381 8.26 -9.13 14.24
CA ASN A 381 8.84 -8.16 13.31
C ASN A 381 7.92 -6.95 13.21
N GLN A 382 8.45 -5.75 13.44
CA GLN A 382 7.70 -4.50 13.48
C GLN A 382 7.02 -4.18 12.15
N ILE A 383 7.72 -4.36 11.02
CA ILE A 383 7.18 -4.09 9.67
C ILE A 383 5.99 -5.01 9.38
N VAL A 384 6.12 -6.30 9.71
CA VAL A 384 5.05 -7.29 9.50
C VAL A 384 3.85 -7.03 10.41
N SER A 385 4.09 -6.62 11.67
CA SER A 385 3.04 -6.21 12.61
C SER A 385 2.28 -4.99 12.10
N GLU A 386 2.99 -3.99 11.61
CA GLU A 386 2.41 -2.77 11.02
C GLU A 386 1.58 -3.08 9.77
N LEU A 387 2.12 -3.90 8.86
CA LEU A 387 1.37 -4.39 7.68
C LEU A 387 0.07 -5.08 8.08
N GLY A 388 0.11 -5.91 9.11
CA GLY A 388 -1.07 -6.59 9.64
C GLY A 388 -2.11 -5.59 10.16
N ALA A 389 -1.69 -4.60 10.94
CA ALA A 389 -2.58 -3.56 11.47
C ALA A 389 -3.21 -2.70 10.35
N LEU A 390 -2.39 -2.29 9.39
CA LEU A 390 -2.85 -1.53 8.22
C LEU A 390 -3.85 -2.32 7.38
N LEU A 391 -3.57 -3.61 7.12
CA LEU A 391 -4.46 -4.47 6.36
C LEU A 391 -5.79 -4.70 7.10
N GLY A 392 -5.74 -4.99 8.40
CA GLY A 392 -6.94 -5.21 9.21
C GLY A 392 -7.85 -3.98 9.24
N ARG A 393 -7.29 -2.82 9.53
CA ARG A 393 -7.99 -1.53 9.58
C ARG A 393 -8.49 -1.11 8.19
N GLY A 394 -7.63 -1.23 7.17
CA GLY A 394 -7.96 -0.90 5.78
C GLY A 394 -9.11 -1.74 5.24
N THR A 395 -9.16 -3.03 5.58
CA THR A 395 -10.27 -3.92 5.21
C THR A 395 -11.61 -3.45 5.80
N ILE A 396 -11.63 -3.05 7.07
CA ILE A 396 -12.85 -2.52 7.71
C ILE A 396 -13.30 -1.22 7.04
N LEU A 397 -12.36 -0.31 6.74
CA LEU A 397 -12.66 0.96 6.06
C LEU A 397 -13.20 0.70 4.64
N SER A 398 -12.59 -0.20 3.88
CA SER A 398 -13.08 -0.60 2.55
C SER A 398 -14.48 -1.20 2.61
N PHE A 399 -14.73 -2.10 3.59
CA PHE A 399 -16.07 -2.65 3.82
C PHE A 399 -17.10 -1.55 4.06
N VAL A 400 -16.80 -0.61 4.96
CA VAL A 400 -17.70 0.51 5.28
C VAL A 400 -17.95 1.39 4.05
N MET A 401 -16.92 1.71 3.26
CA MET A 401 -17.06 2.49 2.03
C MET A 401 -17.94 1.77 1.00
N VAL A 402 -17.75 0.47 0.83
CA VAL A 402 -18.52 -0.33 -0.15
C VAL A 402 -20.00 -0.45 0.26
N VAL A 403 -20.31 -0.62 1.54
CA VAL A 403 -21.72 -0.79 1.95
C VAL A 403 -22.47 0.52 2.22
N CYS A 404 -21.76 1.62 2.51
CA CYS A 404 -22.36 2.90 2.85
C CYS A 404 -22.27 3.93 1.71
N ALA A 405 -21.09 4.12 1.10
CA ALA A 405 -20.86 5.16 0.09
C ALA A 405 -21.18 4.69 -1.34
N LEU A 406 -20.69 3.51 -1.74
CA LEU A 406 -20.88 2.99 -3.10
C LEU A 406 -22.35 2.88 -3.53
N PRO A 407 -23.32 2.44 -2.69
CA PRO A 407 -24.74 2.43 -3.06
C PRO A 407 -25.29 3.82 -3.41
N ALA A 408 -24.80 4.88 -2.77
CA ALA A 408 -25.20 6.24 -3.11
C ALA A 408 -24.67 6.65 -4.49
N LEU A 409 -23.38 6.38 -4.77
CA LEU A 409 -22.77 6.66 -6.07
C LEU A 409 -23.50 5.93 -7.21
N LEU A 410 -23.73 4.63 -7.07
CA LEU A 410 -24.42 3.83 -8.09
C LEU A 410 -25.86 4.31 -8.33
N LEU A 411 -26.58 4.72 -7.28
CA LEU A 411 -27.95 5.22 -7.41
C LEU A 411 -28.04 6.63 -7.99
N ILE A 412 -27.12 7.53 -7.63
CA ILE A 412 -27.07 8.89 -8.17
C ILE A 412 -26.77 8.84 -9.66
N PHE A 413 -25.72 8.09 -10.03
CA PHE A 413 -25.22 8.00 -11.39
C PHE A 413 -25.81 6.85 -12.23
N ASP A 414 -26.92 6.23 -11.78
CA ASP A 414 -27.59 5.12 -12.45
C ASP A 414 -27.84 5.37 -13.96
N LYS A 415 -28.27 6.59 -14.33
CA LYS A 415 -28.47 6.98 -15.73
C LYS A 415 -27.17 7.06 -16.56
N VAL A 416 -26.07 7.47 -15.91
CA VAL A 416 -24.76 7.55 -16.56
C VAL A 416 -24.23 6.12 -16.76
N ILE A 417 -24.38 5.27 -15.75
CA ILE A 417 -24.02 3.83 -15.83
C ILE A 417 -24.80 3.17 -16.95
N GLU A 418 -26.12 3.42 -17.06
CA GLU A 418 -26.96 2.87 -18.17
C GLU A 418 -26.41 3.25 -19.54
N LYS A 419 -26.00 4.50 -19.73
CA LYS A 419 -25.49 5.00 -21.02
C LYS A 419 -24.09 4.48 -21.37
N THR A 420 -23.25 4.26 -20.38
CA THR A 420 -21.85 3.86 -20.54
C THR A 420 -21.63 2.35 -20.50
N THR A 421 -22.66 1.56 -20.16
CA THR A 421 -22.60 0.11 -20.09
C THR A 421 -23.11 -0.51 -21.37
N ILE A 422 -22.29 -1.32 -22.02
CA ILE A 422 -22.67 -2.02 -23.26
C ILE A 422 -23.76 -3.04 -22.94
N LYS A 423 -24.90 -2.92 -23.64
CA LYS A 423 -26.09 -3.80 -23.49
C LYS A 423 -26.64 -3.80 -22.04
N SER A 424 -26.71 -2.65 -21.40
CA SER A 424 -27.17 -2.49 -20.01
C SER A 424 -28.57 -3.11 -19.77
N GLY A 425 -29.51 -2.93 -20.69
CA GLY A 425 -30.84 -3.53 -20.61
C GLY A 425 -31.65 -3.16 -19.35
N PHE A 426 -31.42 -1.97 -18.79
CA PHE A 426 -32.04 -1.57 -17.53
C PHE A 426 -33.56 -1.47 -17.62
N TYR A 427 -34.22 -1.92 -16.56
CA TYR A 427 -35.66 -1.87 -16.43
C TYR A 427 -36.17 -0.42 -16.53
N LYS A 428 -37.03 -0.17 -17.56
CA LYS A 428 -37.71 1.10 -17.75
C LYS A 428 -39.14 0.95 -17.23
N HIS A 429 -39.52 1.72 -16.24
CA HIS A 429 -40.90 1.79 -15.78
C HIS A 429 -41.74 2.30 -16.98
N LYS A 430 -42.59 1.45 -17.59
CA LYS A 430 -43.61 1.91 -18.57
C LYS A 430 -44.47 2.94 -17.81
N ARG A 431 -44.37 4.24 -18.17
CA ARG A 431 -45.37 5.22 -17.81
C ARG A 431 -46.73 4.63 -18.24
N ARG A 432 -47.59 4.29 -17.31
CA ARG A 432 -49.00 4.08 -17.64
C ARG A 432 -49.45 5.39 -18.28
N GLU A 433 -49.58 5.40 -19.60
CA GLU A 433 -50.38 6.37 -20.27
C GLU A 433 -51.80 6.18 -19.74
N ASN A 434 -52.24 7.01 -18.82
CA ASN A 434 -53.65 7.28 -18.63
C ASN A 434 -54.11 8.01 -19.90
N ARG A 435 -54.45 7.24 -20.93
CA ARG A 435 -55.46 7.66 -21.89
C ARG A 435 -56.76 7.24 -21.26
N GLY A 436 -57.29 8.11 -20.41
CA GLY A 436 -58.69 8.15 -20.05
C GLY A 436 -59.47 8.69 -21.26
N ALA A 437 -60.40 7.93 -21.66
CA ALA A 437 -61.46 8.33 -22.53
C ALA A 437 -62.34 9.36 -21.83
#